data_79404a74cf4d810bfa4ce26d75f33d74
#
_entry.id   79404a74cf4d810bfa4ce26d75f33d74
#
_cell.length_a   1.000
_cell.length_b   1.000
_cell.length_c   1.000
_cell.angle_alpha   90.00
_cell.angle_beta   90.00
_cell.angle_gamma   90.00
#
_symmetry.space_group_name_H-M   'P 1'
#
loop_
_entity.id
_entity.type
_entity.pdbx_description
1 polymer ?
#
loop_
_entity_poly.entity_id
_entity_poly.type
_entity_poly.pdbx_seq_one_letter_code
_entity_poly.pdbx_strand_id
1 'polypeptide(L)'
;MSLIDPPGCKDIDDTLHCIVLPNGNYQVGVSIADVTHYVSPGSAMDLEAASRSTSTYLVNKRLDMLPALLTTDLCSLRANVDRYAFSVIWEVTPDGDIKNVDFKKTIIHSIAALTYQQAQSFIDQPDSQSDDPQVGAVKRLATLARIFRKKRIDAGALTLASPEVKFVLDSESLNPTDVQAYTLMEANALVEEFMLLANITVAKKILRNYPTLSVLRRHPSPNRAMFESLISKARCRGFEIDIENSKRLADSLDAAQLESEPYFNKLLRILSTRCMSPAQYFCSGEYRPMDWHHYGLAAPVYTHFTSPIRR
;
A
#
# COMPACT_ATOMS: atom_id res chain seq x y z
N MET A 1 -13.33 9.88 -10.33
CA MET A 1 -12.11 9.21 -9.83
C MET A 1 -11.13 10.27 -9.40
N SER A 2 -10.40 10.02 -8.34
CA SER A 2 -9.35 10.92 -7.85
C SER A 2 -8.10 10.11 -7.57
N LEU A 3 -6.96 10.65 -7.93
CA LEU A 3 -5.66 10.12 -7.50
C LEU A 3 -5.21 10.91 -6.26
N ILE A 4 -4.42 10.27 -5.40
CA ILE A 4 -3.87 10.89 -4.20
C ILE A 4 -2.38 10.51 -4.15
N ASP A 5 -1.50 11.47 -4.42
CA ASP A 5 -0.07 11.26 -4.58
C ASP A 5 0.76 12.37 -3.93
N PRO A 6 2.07 12.19 -3.74
CA PRO A 6 2.96 13.27 -3.32
C PRO A 6 2.97 14.43 -4.32
N PRO A 7 3.20 15.68 -3.87
CA PRO A 7 3.33 16.82 -4.78
C PRO A 7 4.40 16.59 -5.85
N GLY A 8 4.03 16.84 -7.13
CA GLY A 8 4.95 16.72 -8.26
C GLY A 8 5.16 15.30 -8.79
N CYS A 9 4.42 14.30 -8.29
CA CYS A 9 4.41 12.96 -8.83
C CYS A 9 3.95 12.98 -10.30
N LYS A 10 4.69 12.28 -11.18
CA LYS A 10 4.39 12.19 -12.62
C LYS A 10 4.04 10.77 -13.04
N ASP A 11 4.39 9.78 -12.27
CA ASP A 11 4.15 8.35 -12.48
C ASP A 11 3.02 7.86 -11.56
N ILE A 12 1.82 8.19 -11.93
CA ILE A 12 0.62 7.90 -11.15
C ILE A 12 0.14 6.50 -11.49
N ASP A 13 0.32 5.58 -10.57
CA ASP A 13 0.04 4.16 -10.76
C ASP A 13 -1.40 3.77 -10.40
N ASP A 14 -2.05 4.52 -9.49
CA ASP A 14 -3.37 4.18 -8.96
C ASP A 14 -4.32 5.35 -8.85
N THR A 15 -5.60 5.04 -8.89
CA THR A 15 -6.69 5.97 -8.60
C THR A 15 -7.78 5.28 -7.78
N LEU A 16 -8.50 6.07 -6.99
CA LEU A 16 -9.60 5.63 -6.15
C LEU A 16 -10.91 6.29 -6.57
N HIS A 17 -12.03 5.57 -6.40
CA HIS A 17 -13.36 6.18 -6.45
C HIS A 17 -14.31 5.58 -5.43
N CYS A 18 -15.29 6.39 -5.02
CA CYS A 18 -16.38 5.96 -4.16
C CYS A 18 -17.67 6.65 -4.62
N ILE A 19 -18.69 5.84 -4.96
CA ILE A 19 -20.00 6.29 -5.42
C ILE A 19 -21.05 5.65 -4.51
N VAL A 20 -22.05 6.42 -4.07
CA VAL A 20 -23.20 5.90 -3.32
C VAL A 20 -24.16 5.24 -4.31
N LEU A 21 -24.52 3.99 -4.03
CA LEU A 21 -25.47 3.22 -4.82
C LEU A 21 -26.91 3.47 -4.33
N PRO A 22 -27.94 3.23 -5.17
CA PRO A 22 -29.34 3.41 -4.78
C PRO A 22 -29.79 2.57 -3.57
N ASN A 23 -29.11 1.47 -3.28
CA ASN A 23 -29.38 0.59 -2.14
C ASN A 23 -28.67 1.04 -0.84
N GLY A 24 -28.00 2.19 -0.85
CA GLY A 24 -27.24 2.74 0.29
C GLY A 24 -25.84 2.16 0.47
N ASN A 25 -25.45 1.15 -0.30
CA ASN A 25 -24.08 0.65 -0.34
C ASN A 25 -23.18 1.60 -1.12
N TYR A 26 -21.88 1.36 -1.08
CA TYR A 26 -20.88 2.11 -1.84
C TYR A 26 -20.29 1.24 -2.96
N GLN A 27 -20.22 1.79 -4.17
CA GLN A 27 -19.32 1.27 -5.18
C GLN A 27 -17.95 1.91 -4.97
N VAL A 28 -16.99 1.10 -4.61
CA VAL A 28 -15.60 1.53 -4.38
C VAL A 28 -14.71 0.85 -5.40
N GLY A 29 -13.78 1.58 -5.98
CA GLY A 29 -12.85 0.99 -6.95
C GLY A 29 -11.43 1.50 -6.80
N VAL A 30 -10.51 0.59 -7.05
CA VAL A 30 -9.09 0.82 -7.26
C VAL A 30 -8.78 0.55 -8.72
N SER A 31 -8.25 1.53 -9.42
CA SER A 31 -7.82 1.38 -10.81
C SER A 31 -6.32 1.54 -10.90
N ILE A 32 -5.64 0.55 -11.47
CA ILE A 32 -4.17 0.50 -11.60
C ILE A 32 -3.82 0.65 -13.07
N ALA A 33 -2.80 1.44 -13.38
CA ALA A 33 -2.29 1.64 -14.73
C ALA A 33 -2.11 0.33 -15.50
N ASP A 34 -2.67 0.22 -16.70
CA ASP A 34 -2.58 -0.99 -17.52
C ASP A 34 -1.34 -0.96 -18.42
N VAL A 35 -0.17 -1.14 -17.84
CA VAL A 35 1.10 -1.22 -18.56
C VAL A 35 1.08 -2.35 -19.59
N THR A 36 0.33 -3.43 -19.33
CA THR A 36 0.21 -4.57 -20.24
C THR A 36 -0.51 -4.26 -21.55
N HIS A 37 -1.17 -3.09 -21.63
CA HIS A 37 -1.73 -2.59 -22.90
C HIS A 37 -0.63 -2.18 -23.87
N TYR A 38 0.48 -1.65 -23.37
CA TYR A 38 1.58 -1.10 -24.16
C TYR A 38 2.78 -2.05 -24.29
N VAL A 39 3.02 -2.87 -23.27
CA VAL A 39 4.17 -3.77 -23.20
C VAL A 39 3.70 -5.21 -23.31
N SER A 40 3.97 -5.82 -24.47
CA SER A 40 3.63 -7.23 -24.72
C SER A 40 4.66 -8.15 -24.07
N PRO A 41 4.23 -9.30 -23.51
CA PRO A 41 5.14 -10.30 -22.96
C PRO A 41 6.17 -10.77 -24.00
N GLY A 42 7.44 -10.87 -23.58
CA GLY A 42 8.57 -11.31 -24.43
C GLY A 42 9.04 -10.29 -25.45
N SER A 43 8.47 -9.08 -25.48
CA SER A 43 8.98 -7.99 -26.33
C SER A 43 10.36 -7.51 -25.84
N ALA A 44 11.13 -6.83 -26.70
CA ALA A 44 12.40 -6.24 -26.31
C ALA A 44 12.28 -5.30 -25.10
N MET A 45 11.16 -4.58 -24.99
CA MET A 45 10.86 -3.69 -23.87
C MET A 45 10.59 -4.46 -22.58
N ASP A 46 9.86 -5.58 -22.66
CA ASP A 46 9.62 -6.46 -21.52
C ASP A 46 10.93 -7.11 -21.03
N LEU A 47 11.76 -7.58 -21.96
CA LEU A 47 13.07 -8.17 -21.63
C LEU A 47 14.03 -7.16 -20.99
N GLU A 48 14.05 -5.92 -21.45
CA GLU A 48 14.84 -4.85 -20.88
C GLU A 48 14.33 -4.49 -19.47
N ALA A 49 13.01 -4.36 -19.30
CA ALA A 49 12.41 -4.12 -17.98
C ALA A 49 12.70 -5.27 -17.00
N ALA A 50 12.63 -6.53 -17.46
CA ALA A 50 12.97 -7.70 -16.65
C ALA A 50 14.44 -7.71 -16.24
N SER A 51 15.36 -7.31 -17.12
CA SER A 51 16.79 -7.22 -16.81
C SER A 51 17.09 -6.17 -15.74
N ARG A 52 16.38 -5.05 -15.74
CA ARG A 52 16.46 -4.01 -14.70
C ARG A 52 15.81 -4.44 -13.39
N SER A 53 14.76 -5.24 -13.45
CA SER A 53 13.99 -5.84 -12.36
C SER A 53 13.37 -4.89 -11.32
N THR A 54 13.88 -3.68 -11.15
CA THR A 54 13.35 -2.67 -10.21
C THR A 54 13.66 -1.25 -10.68
N SER A 55 12.81 -0.30 -10.30
CA SER A 55 13.15 1.12 -10.41
C SER A 55 14.08 1.50 -9.27
N THR A 56 15.13 2.26 -9.58
CA THR A 56 16.10 2.73 -8.58
C THR A 56 15.88 4.20 -8.30
N TYR A 57 15.61 4.53 -7.04
CA TYR A 57 15.36 5.89 -6.58
C TYR A 57 16.62 6.46 -5.96
N LEU A 58 17.29 7.35 -6.69
CA LEU A 58 18.40 8.15 -6.18
C LEU A 58 17.87 9.47 -5.61
N VAL A 59 18.68 10.17 -4.84
CA VAL A 59 18.28 11.45 -4.21
C VAL A 59 17.85 12.49 -5.26
N ASN A 60 18.53 12.53 -6.41
CA ASN A 60 18.34 13.54 -7.46
C ASN A 60 17.70 13.02 -8.74
N LYS A 61 17.53 11.71 -8.91
CA LYS A 61 16.94 11.11 -10.10
C LYS A 61 16.38 9.72 -9.85
N ARG A 62 15.49 9.28 -10.74
CA ARG A 62 14.96 7.92 -10.78
C ARG A 62 15.45 7.22 -12.05
N LEU A 63 15.80 5.95 -11.92
CA LEU A 63 16.12 5.06 -13.04
C LEU A 63 14.96 4.09 -13.20
N ASP A 64 14.14 4.31 -14.21
CA ASP A 64 12.93 3.54 -14.47
C ASP A 64 13.23 2.20 -15.16
N MET A 65 12.33 1.23 -14.98
CA MET A 65 12.36 -0.04 -15.71
C MET A 65 11.93 0.13 -17.17
N LEU A 66 11.02 1.07 -17.44
CA LEU A 66 10.46 1.39 -18.76
C LEU A 66 10.82 2.82 -19.18
N PRO A 67 10.75 3.15 -20.48
CA PRO A 67 10.98 4.51 -20.95
C PRO A 67 10.02 5.53 -20.31
N ALA A 68 10.51 6.76 -20.10
CA ALA A 68 9.74 7.85 -19.48
C ALA A 68 8.40 8.13 -20.18
N LEU A 69 8.32 7.97 -21.51
CA LEU A 69 7.05 8.08 -22.26
C LEU A 69 5.96 7.15 -21.71
N LEU A 70 6.31 5.94 -21.28
CA LEU A 70 5.35 5.03 -20.66
C LEU A 70 5.13 5.38 -19.19
N THR A 71 6.18 5.54 -18.40
CA THR A 71 6.06 5.68 -16.96
C THR A 71 5.44 7.02 -16.53
N THR A 72 5.76 8.12 -17.22
CA THR A 72 5.32 9.46 -16.81
C THR A 72 4.22 10.05 -17.69
N ASP A 73 3.84 9.40 -18.79
CA ASP A 73 2.78 9.86 -19.68
C ASP A 73 1.73 8.77 -19.96
N LEU A 74 1.98 7.84 -20.88
CA LEU A 74 0.93 6.96 -21.43
C LEU A 74 0.28 6.04 -20.38
N CYS A 75 1.06 5.49 -19.46
CA CYS A 75 0.54 4.65 -18.38
C CYS A 75 0.13 5.47 -17.15
N SER A 76 0.65 6.68 -16.97
CA SER A 76 0.33 7.51 -15.82
C SER A 76 -1.14 7.94 -15.82
N LEU A 77 -1.87 7.65 -14.73
CA LEU A 77 -3.31 7.91 -14.59
C LEU A 77 -3.60 9.39 -14.30
N ARG A 78 -3.00 10.29 -15.07
CA ARG A 78 -3.10 11.74 -14.88
C ARG A 78 -4.54 12.26 -14.94
N ALA A 79 -4.81 13.35 -14.25
CA ALA A 79 -6.11 14.01 -14.28
C ALA A 79 -6.46 14.59 -15.65
N ASN A 80 -7.74 14.61 -15.97
CA ASN A 80 -8.35 15.19 -17.18
C ASN A 80 -7.89 14.54 -18.51
N VAL A 81 -7.48 13.28 -18.45
CA VAL A 81 -7.07 12.49 -19.63
C VAL A 81 -7.58 11.07 -19.48
N ASP A 82 -8.08 10.48 -20.57
CA ASP A 82 -8.46 9.07 -20.60
C ASP A 82 -7.22 8.18 -20.53
N ARG A 83 -7.25 7.16 -19.67
CA ARG A 83 -6.15 6.22 -19.46
C ARG A 83 -6.64 4.80 -19.35
N TYR A 84 -5.87 3.86 -19.90
CA TYR A 84 -6.10 2.44 -19.71
C TYR A 84 -5.72 2.02 -18.30
N ALA A 85 -6.63 1.31 -17.65
CA ALA A 85 -6.43 0.80 -16.31
C ALA A 85 -6.98 -0.62 -16.15
N PHE A 86 -6.48 -1.32 -15.16
CA PHE A 86 -7.09 -2.53 -14.65
C PHE A 86 -7.75 -2.21 -13.32
N SER A 87 -9.05 -2.40 -13.22
CA SER A 87 -9.83 -1.96 -12.06
C SER A 87 -10.37 -3.16 -11.28
N VAL A 88 -10.27 -3.05 -9.96
CA VAL A 88 -11.01 -3.87 -9.01
C VAL A 88 -12.09 -3.00 -8.41
N ILE A 89 -13.34 -3.44 -8.53
CA ILE A 89 -14.52 -2.67 -8.13
C ILE A 89 -15.32 -3.51 -7.13
N TRP A 90 -15.55 -2.98 -5.96
CA TRP A 90 -16.33 -3.62 -4.91
C TRP A 90 -17.67 -2.93 -4.70
N GLU A 91 -18.68 -3.70 -4.37
CA GLU A 91 -19.85 -3.21 -3.66
C GLU A 91 -19.62 -3.45 -2.17
N VAL A 92 -19.61 -2.36 -1.38
CA VAL A 92 -19.28 -2.37 0.05
C VAL A 92 -20.40 -1.71 0.84
N THR A 93 -20.80 -2.32 1.95
CA THR A 93 -21.74 -1.68 2.88
C THR A 93 -21.04 -0.53 3.65
N PRO A 94 -21.78 0.42 4.26
CA PRO A 94 -21.20 1.43 5.12
C PRO A 94 -20.35 0.85 6.28
N ASP A 95 -20.66 -0.37 6.73
CA ASP A 95 -19.92 -1.10 7.79
C ASP A 95 -18.68 -1.83 7.27
N GLY A 96 -18.35 -1.68 5.98
CA GLY A 96 -17.17 -2.28 5.36
C GLY A 96 -17.29 -3.77 5.06
N ASP A 97 -18.52 -4.28 4.79
CA ASP A 97 -18.71 -5.65 4.31
C ASP A 97 -18.78 -5.67 2.78
N ILE A 98 -17.94 -6.48 2.17
CA ILE A 98 -17.87 -6.64 0.72
C ILE A 98 -18.98 -7.59 0.27
N LYS A 99 -19.89 -7.09 -0.57
CA LYS A 99 -21.03 -7.86 -1.12
C LYS A 99 -20.72 -8.44 -2.49
N ASN A 100 -20.02 -7.69 -3.34
CA ASN A 100 -19.64 -8.11 -4.68
C ASN A 100 -18.26 -7.57 -5.06
N VAL A 101 -17.60 -8.24 -6.02
CA VAL A 101 -16.30 -7.81 -6.56
C VAL A 101 -16.25 -8.07 -8.05
N ASP A 102 -15.95 -7.04 -8.81
CA ASP A 102 -15.70 -7.08 -10.25
C ASP A 102 -14.25 -6.78 -10.59
N PHE A 103 -13.74 -7.43 -11.66
CA PHE A 103 -12.39 -7.24 -12.19
C PHE A 103 -12.50 -6.92 -13.68
N LYS A 104 -12.02 -5.74 -14.09
CA LYS A 104 -12.23 -5.26 -15.47
C LYS A 104 -11.01 -4.49 -15.98
N LYS A 105 -10.68 -4.68 -17.27
CA LYS A 105 -9.93 -3.67 -18.01
C LYS A 105 -10.87 -2.50 -18.29
N THR A 106 -10.41 -1.29 -18.01
CA THR A 106 -11.23 -0.07 -18.06
C THR A 106 -10.49 1.05 -18.77
N ILE A 107 -11.24 1.98 -19.32
CA ILE A 107 -10.75 3.31 -19.63
C ILE A 107 -11.28 4.21 -18.52
N ILE A 108 -10.39 4.90 -17.85
CA ILE A 108 -10.75 5.79 -16.74
C ILE A 108 -10.47 7.25 -17.12
N HIS A 109 -11.30 8.14 -16.59
CA HIS A 109 -11.08 9.58 -16.63
C HIS A 109 -10.96 10.08 -15.18
N SER A 110 -9.75 10.46 -14.79
CA SER A 110 -9.50 11.01 -13.45
C SER A 110 -9.85 12.50 -13.44
N ILE A 111 -10.73 12.93 -12.54
CA ILE A 111 -11.23 14.32 -12.47
C ILE A 111 -10.41 15.20 -11.53
N ALA A 112 -9.57 14.60 -10.68
CA ALA A 112 -8.76 15.34 -9.73
C ALA A 112 -7.43 14.63 -9.46
N ALA A 113 -6.39 15.45 -9.28
CA ALA A 113 -5.09 15.07 -8.74
C ALA A 113 -4.93 15.76 -7.40
N LEU A 114 -5.07 15.01 -6.31
CA LEU A 114 -4.95 15.51 -4.95
C LEU A 114 -3.56 15.17 -4.41
N THR A 115 -2.97 16.10 -3.68
CA THR A 115 -1.85 15.77 -2.79
C THR A 115 -2.37 15.14 -1.50
N TYR A 116 -1.52 14.42 -0.77
CA TYR A 116 -1.89 13.89 0.55
C TYR A 116 -2.37 14.98 1.51
N GLN A 117 -1.78 16.19 1.45
CA GLN A 117 -2.24 17.34 2.26
C GLN A 117 -3.64 17.79 1.87
N GLN A 118 -3.95 17.86 0.57
CA GLN A 118 -5.29 18.22 0.11
C GLN A 118 -6.32 17.15 0.50
N ALA A 119 -6.00 15.88 0.30
CA ALA A 119 -6.86 14.78 0.74
C ALA A 119 -7.08 14.81 2.26
N GLN A 120 -6.02 15.10 3.05
CA GLN A 120 -6.13 15.26 4.50
C GLN A 120 -7.04 16.42 4.87
N SER A 121 -6.91 17.58 4.21
CA SER A 121 -7.80 18.72 4.46
C SER A 121 -9.27 18.40 4.19
N PHE A 122 -9.57 17.53 3.20
CA PHE A 122 -10.93 17.05 2.95
C PHE A 122 -11.44 16.13 4.06
N ILE A 123 -10.55 15.26 4.59
CA ILE A 123 -10.89 14.36 5.71
C ILE A 123 -11.20 15.15 6.98
N ASP A 124 -10.42 16.20 7.26
CA ASP A 124 -10.52 17.01 8.48
C ASP A 124 -11.67 18.02 8.43
N GLN A 125 -12.20 18.31 7.23
CA GLN A 125 -13.26 19.28 7.04
C GLN A 125 -14.58 18.79 7.67
N PRO A 126 -15.33 19.62 8.45
CA PRO A 126 -16.65 19.27 8.95
C PRO A 126 -17.64 18.90 7.84
N ASP A 127 -18.55 17.95 8.10
CA ASP A 127 -19.51 17.46 7.09
C ASP A 127 -20.48 18.55 6.59
N SER A 128 -20.72 19.59 7.42
CA SER A 128 -21.60 20.72 7.10
C SER A 128 -20.98 21.78 6.17
N GLN A 129 -19.71 21.64 5.79
CA GLN A 129 -18.98 22.69 5.08
C GLN A 129 -18.83 22.51 3.58
N SER A 130 -19.20 21.36 3.01
CA SER A 130 -19.02 21.14 1.58
C SER A 130 -20.03 20.16 0.98
N ASP A 131 -20.72 20.64 -0.06
CA ASP A 131 -21.55 19.83 -0.96
C ASP A 131 -20.73 19.24 -2.13
N ASP A 132 -19.39 19.39 -2.12
CA ASP A 132 -18.52 18.87 -3.17
C ASP A 132 -18.52 17.34 -3.17
N PRO A 133 -18.93 16.71 -4.28
CA PRO A 133 -18.94 15.26 -4.40
C PRO A 133 -17.56 14.62 -4.17
N GLN A 134 -16.46 15.34 -4.44
CA GLN A 134 -15.08 14.85 -4.22
C GLN A 134 -14.77 14.76 -2.73
N VAL A 135 -15.10 15.78 -1.96
CA VAL A 135 -14.94 15.80 -0.51
C VAL A 135 -15.74 14.64 0.11
N GLY A 136 -17.00 14.48 -0.29
CA GLY A 136 -17.83 13.37 0.16
C GLY A 136 -17.26 11.99 -0.19
N ALA A 137 -16.68 11.82 -1.37
CA ALA A 137 -16.05 10.57 -1.77
C ALA A 137 -14.80 10.25 -0.93
N VAL A 138 -13.90 11.24 -0.72
CA VAL A 138 -12.69 11.08 0.11
C VAL A 138 -13.04 10.72 1.55
N LYS A 139 -14.04 11.35 2.14
CA LYS A 139 -14.51 11.07 3.51
C LYS A 139 -15.07 9.66 3.66
N ARG A 140 -15.89 9.20 2.70
CA ARG A 140 -16.39 7.81 2.70
C ARG A 140 -15.25 6.80 2.57
N LEU A 141 -14.28 7.06 1.69
CA LEU A 141 -13.07 6.24 1.57
C LEU A 141 -12.28 6.23 2.89
N ALA A 142 -12.09 7.36 3.54
CA ALA A 142 -11.40 7.43 4.84
C ALA A 142 -12.12 6.62 5.92
N THR A 143 -13.45 6.72 5.98
CA THR A 143 -14.26 5.92 6.92
C THR A 143 -14.11 4.43 6.68
N LEU A 144 -14.20 3.98 5.43
CA LEU A 144 -14.00 2.57 5.07
C LEU A 144 -12.55 2.10 5.36
N ALA A 145 -11.57 2.94 5.07
CA ALA A 145 -10.16 2.64 5.34
C ALA A 145 -9.90 2.43 6.84
N ARG A 146 -10.50 3.25 7.72
CA ARG A 146 -10.44 3.05 9.19
C ARG A 146 -11.02 1.69 9.60
N ILE A 147 -12.15 1.30 9.01
CA ILE A 147 -12.79 0.00 9.28
C ILE A 147 -11.89 -1.15 8.81
N PHE A 148 -11.36 -1.10 7.59
CA PHE A 148 -10.46 -2.13 7.04
C PHE A 148 -9.17 -2.23 7.85
N ARG A 149 -8.57 -1.09 8.20
CA ARG A 149 -7.37 -1.04 9.05
C ARG A 149 -7.62 -1.67 10.41
N LYS A 150 -8.75 -1.35 11.04
CA LYS A 150 -9.13 -1.97 12.31
C LYS A 150 -9.27 -3.48 12.18
N LYS A 151 -10.03 -3.97 11.19
CA LYS A 151 -10.19 -5.41 10.92
C LYS A 151 -8.82 -6.10 10.74
N ARG A 152 -7.88 -5.45 10.05
CA ARG A 152 -6.53 -5.97 9.80
C ARG A 152 -5.66 -6.00 11.07
N ILE A 153 -5.68 -4.94 11.87
CA ILE A 153 -4.95 -4.87 13.14
C ILE A 153 -5.52 -5.90 14.13
N ASP A 154 -6.84 -6.02 14.22
CA ASP A 154 -7.49 -7.03 15.07
C ASP A 154 -7.12 -8.46 14.64
N ALA A 155 -6.87 -8.69 13.35
CA ALA A 155 -6.35 -9.96 12.82
C ALA A 155 -4.85 -10.16 13.06
N GLY A 156 -4.13 -9.20 13.64
CA GLY A 156 -2.72 -9.30 14.01
C GLY A 156 -1.73 -8.71 13.00
N ALA A 157 -2.17 -7.78 12.16
CA ALA A 157 -1.24 -7.02 11.32
C ALA A 157 -0.32 -6.16 12.19
N LEU A 158 0.96 -6.12 11.81
CA LEU A 158 1.99 -5.37 12.52
C LEU A 158 2.03 -3.93 12.03
N THR A 159 2.02 -2.98 12.96
CA THR A 159 2.41 -1.60 12.68
C THR A 159 3.91 -1.48 12.94
N LEU A 160 4.69 -1.64 11.88
CA LEU A 160 6.15 -1.49 11.92
C LEU A 160 6.55 -0.04 11.71
N ALA A 161 7.76 0.32 12.09
CA ALA A 161 8.33 1.64 11.86
C ALA A 161 9.59 1.54 11.01
N SER A 162 9.70 2.44 10.04
CA SER A 162 10.92 2.67 9.28
C SER A 162 11.34 4.13 9.51
N PRO A 163 12.65 4.41 9.62
CA PRO A 163 13.12 5.79 9.64
C PRO A 163 13.04 6.35 8.22
N GLU A 164 11.89 6.90 7.85
CA GLU A 164 11.74 7.60 6.57
C GLU A 164 12.17 9.06 6.72
N VAL A 165 13.09 9.47 5.87
CA VAL A 165 13.59 10.85 5.79
C VAL A 165 13.39 11.38 4.37
N LYS A 166 13.02 12.65 4.28
CA LYS A 166 12.93 13.39 3.03
C LYS A 166 14.10 14.34 2.95
N PHE A 167 14.87 14.27 1.86
CA PHE A 167 15.93 15.23 1.57
C PHE A 167 15.32 16.48 0.94
N VAL A 168 15.69 17.64 1.45
CA VAL A 168 15.47 18.91 0.78
C VAL A 168 16.66 19.15 -0.14
N LEU A 169 16.37 19.36 -1.43
CA LEU A 169 17.40 19.58 -2.43
C LEU A 169 17.50 21.06 -2.76
N ASP A 170 18.71 21.52 -2.98
CA ASP A 170 18.96 22.82 -3.61
C ASP A 170 18.41 22.84 -5.04
N SER A 171 17.76 23.92 -5.43
CA SER A 171 17.06 24.04 -6.71
C SER A 171 17.98 24.04 -7.94
N GLU A 172 19.23 24.43 -7.78
CA GLU A 172 20.20 24.56 -8.88
C GLU A 172 21.15 23.38 -8.93
N SER A 173 21.78 23.05 -7.80
CA SER A 173 22.79 22.01 -7.72
C SER A 173 22.21 20.61 -7.51
N LEU A 174 20.91 20.48 -7.12
CA LEU A 174 20.26 19.24 -6.71
C LEU A 174 20.99 18.51 -5.55
N ASN A 175 21.83 19.22 -4.82
CA ASN A 175 22.48 18.67 -3.64
C ASN A 175 21.55 18.70 -2.43
N PRO A 176 21.61 17.69 -1.54
CA PRO A 176 20.85 17.71 -0.29
C PRO A 176 21.31 18.84 0.62
N THR A 177 20.39 19.72 1.02
CA THR A 177 20.65 20.85 1.92
C THR A 177 20.09 20.62 3.30
N ASP A 178 19.04 19.77 3.44
CA ASP A 178 18.41 19.48 4.73
C ASP A 178 17.77 18.10 4.71
N VAL A 179 17.44 17.58 5.91
CA VAL A 179 16.78 16.30 6.12
C VAL A 179 15.57 16.51 6.99
N GLN A 180 14.39 16.20 6.46
CA GLN A 180 13.12 16.32 7.17
C GLN A 180 12.52 14.94 7.46
N ALA A 181 11.91 14.78 8.64
CA ALA A 181 11.11 13.60 8.94
C ALA A 181 9.82 13.60 8.09
N TYR A 182 9.51 12.48 7.47
CA TYR A 182 8.24 12.32 6.77
C TYR A 182 7.10 12.15 7.80
N THR A 183 6.12 13.04 7.76
CA THR A 183 4.93 12.93 8.62
C THR A 183 3.84 12.15 7.90
N LEU A 184 3.51 10.97 8.40
CA LEU A 184 2.39 10.16 7.90
C LEU A 184 1.07 10.80 8.30
N MET A 185 0.20 11.01 7.31
CA MET A 185 -1.16 11.52 7.47
C MET A 185 -2.18 10.38 7.36
N GLU A 186 -3.41 10.61 7.76
CA GLU A 186 -4.49 9.64 7.58
C GLU A 186 -4.76 9.35 6.10
N ALA A 187 -4.60 10.34 5.24
CA ALA A 187 -4.70 10.17 3.79
C ALA A 187 -3.71 9.13 3.23
N ASN A 188 -2.51 9.00 3.82
CA ASN A 188 -1.57 7.92 3.45
C ASN A 188 -2.12 6.54 3.82
N ALA A 189 -2.68 6.42 5.04
CA ALA A 189 -3.29 5.18 5.50
C ALA A 189 -4.52 4.80 4.67
N LEU A 190 -5.30 5.79 4.19
CA LEU A 190 -6.43 5.57 3.29
C LEU A 190 -5.97 4.87 2.01
N VAL A 191 -4.99 5.41 1.31
CA VAL A 191 -4.47 4.81 0.07
C VAL A 191 -3.90 3.42 0.35
N GLU A 192 -3.07 3.28 1.40
CA GLU A 192 -2.49 2.00 1.81
C GLU A 192 -3.54 0.91 1.98
N GLU A 193 -4.62 1.15 2.72
CA GLU A 193 -5.63 0.13 3.00
C GLU A 193 -6.36 -0.33 1.73
N PHE A 194 -6.64 0.56 0.78
CA PHE A 194 -7.25 0.15 -0.50
C PHE A 194 -6.27 -0.58 -1.41
N MET A 195 -4.99 -0.22 -1.40
CA MET A 195 -3.96 -0.99 -2.12
C MET A 195 -3.81 -2.40 -1.53
N LEU A 196 -3.80 -2.54 -0.20
CA LEU A 196 -3.78 -3.84 0.47
C LEU A 196 -5.02 -4.67 0.14
N LEU A 197 -6.20 -4.05 0.20
CA LEU A 197 -7.46 -4.71 -0.15
C LEU A 197 -7.46 -5.21 -1.60
N ALA A 198 -7.00 -4.40 -2.55
CA ALA A 198 -6.90 -4.77 -3.97
C ALA A 198 -5.95 -5.96 -4.14
N ASN A 199 -4.77 -5.91 -3.54
CA ASN A 199 -3.77 -6.98 -3.61
C ASN A 199 -4.30 -8.31 -3.05
N ILE A 200 -4.98 -8.30 -1.90
CA ILE A 200 -5.59 -9.49 -1.30
C ILE A 200 -6.74 -10.02 -2.16
N THR A 201 -7.57 -9.13 -2.69
CA THR A 201 -8.73 -9.48 -3.50
C THR A 201 -8.31 -10.14 -4.82
N VAL A 202 -7.31 -9.58 -5.49
CA VAL A 202 -6.75 -10.16 -6.73
C VAL A 202 -6.05 -11.48 -6.44
N ALA A 203 -5.30 -11.59 -5.33
CA ALA A 203 -4.68 -12.85 -4.94
C ALA A 203 -5.73 -13.98 -4.80
N LYS A 204 -6.85 -13.71 -4.12
CA LYS A 204 -7.97 -14.67 -4.01
C LYS A 204 -8.57 -15.02 -5.37
N LYS A 205 -8.69 -14.05 -6.29
CA LYS A 205 -9.24 -14.27 -7.62
C LYS A 205 -8.35 -15.15 -8.48
N ILE A 206 -7.05 -14.84 -8.58
CA ILE A 206 -6.12 -15.64 -9.39
C ILE A 206 -5.96 -17.04 -8.82
N LEU A 207 -5.86 -17.17 -7.49
CA LEU A 207 -5.74 -18.45 -6.82
C LEU A 207 -6.95 -19.36 -7.05
N ARG A 208 -8.18 -18.81 -7.08
CA ARG A 208 -9.40 -19.56 -7.41
C ARG A 208 -9.35 -20.10 -8.83
N ASN A 209 -8.82 -19.33 -9.79
CA ASN A 209 -8.77 -19.71 -11.20
C ASN A 209 -7.54 -20.57 -11.55
N TYR A 210 -6.43 -20.36 -10.85
CA TYR A 210 -5.14 -21.01 -11.08
C TYR A 210 -4.51 -21.48 -9.76
N PRO A 211 -5.06 -22.52 -9.11
CA PRO A 211 -4.68 -22.91 -7.75
C PRO A 211 -3.20 -23.23 -7.55
N THR A 212 -2.54 -23.73 -8.59
CA THR A 212 -1.12 -24.15 -8.54
C THR A 212 -0.17 -23.25 -9.34
N LEU A 213 -0.71 -22.26 -10.08
CA LEU A 213 0.09 -21.45 -11.01
C LEU A 213 -0.05 -19.94 -10.73
N SER A 214 -0.56 -19.57 -9.55
CA SER A 214 -0.70 -18.18 -9.18
C SER A 214 0.61 -17.61 -8.63
N VAL A 215 1.00 -16.42 -9.12
CA VAL A 215 2.12 -15.66 -8.55
C VAL A 215 1.61 -14.93 -7.30
N LEU A 216 2.13 -15.32 -6.16
CA LEU A 216 1.81 -14.77 -4.86
C LEU A 216 3.05 -14.14 -4.22
N ARG A 217 2.84 -13.36 -3.18
CA ARG A 217 3.91 -12.77 -2.37
C ARG A 217 3.66 -13.09 -0.90
N ARG A 218 4.62 -13.70 -0.24
CA ARG A 218 4.55 -14.04 1.18
C ARG A 218 5.59 -13.29 1.99
N HIS A 219 5.33 -13.20 3.26
CA HIS A 219 6.29 -12.74 4.24
C HIS A 219 6.39 -13.83 5.32
N PRO A 220 7.41 -14.69 5.26
CA PRO A 220 7.53 -15.81 6.20
C PRO A 220 7.60 -15.32 7.64
N SER A 221 7.13 -16.14 8.58
CA SER A 221 7.32 -15.88 10.00
C SER A 221 8.82 -15.78 10.31
N PRO A 222 9.25 -14.76 11.05
CA PRO A 222 10.65 -14.58 11.40
C PRO A 222 11.17 -15.73 12.28
N ASN A 223 12.47 -16.01 12.19
CA ASN A 223 13.11 -16.95 13.11
C ASN A 223 13.17 -16.33 14.51
N ARG A 224 12.87 -17.16 15.54
CA ARG A 224 12.90 -16.74 16.96
C ARG A 224 14.23 -16.12 17.38
N ALA A 225 15.35 -16.65 16.90
CA ALA A 225 16.69 -16.11 17.18
C ALA A 225 16.86 -14.65 16.74
N MET A 226 16.14 -14.20 15.71
CA MET A 226 16.22 -12.81 15.24
C MET A 226 15.65 -11.82 16.24
N PHE A 227 14.78 -12.27 17.16
CA PHE A 227 14.13 -11.43 18.16
C PHE A 227 14.93 -11.27 19.47
N GLU A 228 16.01 -12.01 19.68
CA GLU A 228 16.77 -11.99 20.95
C GLU A 228 17.21 -10.57 21.35
N SER A 229 17.72 -9.78 20.37
CA SER A 229 18.14 -8.41 20.62
C SER A 229 16.95 -7.49 20.98
N LEU A 230 15.80 -7.66 20.34
CA LEU A 230 14.58 -6.92 20.64
C LEU A 230 14.07 -7.24 22.04
N ILE A 231 13.94 -8.54 22.37
CA ILE A 231 13.47 -9.02 23.68
C ILE A 231 14.38 -8.53 24.78
N SER A 232 15.71 -8.65 24.62
CA SER A 232 16.68 -8.19 25.62
C SER A 232 16.56 -6.69 25.89
N LYS A 233 16.45 -5.86 24.84
CA LYS A 233 16.31 -4.41 24.98
C LYS A 233 15.00 -3.98 25.63
N ALA A 234 13.90 -4.65 25.27
CA ALA A 234 12.60 -4.39 25.91
C ALA A 234 12.63 -4.76 27.40
N ARG A 235 13.22 -5.94 27.73
CA ARG A 235 13.32 -6.43 29.12
C ARG A 235 14.17 -5.52 29.99
N CYS A 236 15.24 -4.90 29.49
CA CYS A 236 16.03 -3.90 30.21
C CYS A 236 15.20 -2.68 30.65
N ARG A 237 14.03 -2.46 30.07
CA ARG A 237 13.08 -1.39 30.42
C ARG A 237 11.80 -1.91 31.07
N GLY A 238 11.77 -3.19 31.47
CA GLY A 238 10.66 -3.80 32.19
C GLY A 238 9.50 -4.29 31.30
N PHE A 239 9.70 -4.39 29.96
CA PHE A 239 8.69 -4.88 29.03
C PHE A 239 9.00 -6.29 28.54
N GLU A 240 7.95 -7.11 28.47
CA GLU A 240 8.00 -8.43 27.87
C GLU A 240 7.44 -8.38 26.44
N ILE A 241 8.20 -8.92 25.49
CA ILE A 241 7.78 -9.02 24.07
C ILE A 241 7.42 -10.47 23.79
N ASP A 242 6.16 -10.69 23.43
CA ASP A 242 5.66 -12.01 23.04
C ASP A 242 5.78 -12.16 21.49
N ILE A 243 6.50 -13.18 21.07
CA ILE A 243 6.80 -13.48 19.67
C ILE A 243 6.10 -14.75 19.15
N GLU A 244 5.11 -15.26 19.87
CA GLU A 244 4.43 -16.50 19.50
C GLU A 244 3.74 -16.39 18.13
N ASN A 245 3.09 -15.25 17.88
CA ASN A 245 2.48 -14.91 16.61
C ASN A 245 2.45 -13.39 16.37
N SER A 246 2.05 -12.96 15.17
CA SER A 246 2.03 -11.54 14.82
C SER A 246 1.11 -10.71 15.70
N LYS A 247 -0.04 -11.25 16.12
CA LYS A 247 -0.99 -10.54 16.99
C LYS A 247 -0.38 -10.27 18.37
N ARG A 248 0.20 -11.30 19.00
CA ARG A 248 0.86 -11.14 20.33
C ARG A 248 2.06 -10.20 20.25
N LEU A 249 2.82 -10.28 19.18
CA LEU A 249 3.90 -9.32 18.94
C LEU A 249 3.37 -7.89 18.81
N ALA A 250 2.30 -7.68 18.04
CA ALA A 250 1.66 -6.36 17.92
C ALA A 250 1.21 -5.82 19.27
N ASP A 251 0.45 -6.63 20.03
CA ASP A 251 -0.09 -6.25 21.35
C ASP A 251 1.02 -5.92 22.36
N SER A 252 2.11 -6.70 22.38
CA SER A 252 3.24 -6.44 23.26
C SER A 252 4.04 -5.19 22.87
N LEU A 253 4.16 -4.91 21.56
CA LEU A 253 4.75 -3.65 21.07
C LEU A 253 3.87 -2.44 21.38
N ASP A 254 2.54 -2.56 21.29
CA ASP A 254 1.61 -1.49 21.62
C ASP A 254 1.64 -1.14 23.13
N ALA A 255 1.80 -2.15 23.97
CA ALA A 255 1.93 -1.99 25.43
C ALA A 255 3.27 -1.38 25.86
N ALA A 256 4.33 -1.51 25.07
CA ALA A 256 5.67 -1.07 25.44
C ALA A 256 5.86 0.44 25.21
N GLN A 257 5.25 1.27 26.04
CA GLN A 257 5.33 2.73 26.00
C GLN A 257 5.95 3.26 27.30
N LEU A 258 6.86 4.23 27.17
CA LEU A 258 7.49 4.93 28.29
C LEU A 258 7.25 6.44 28.12
N GLU A 259 6.54 7.06 29.06
CA GLU A 259 6.29 8.50 29.07
C GLU A 259 7.59 9.31 29.14
N SER A 260 8.59 8.79 29.88
CA SER A 260 9.92 9.42 30.02
C SER A 260 10.78 9.31 28.76
N GLU A 261 10.49 8.40 27.84
CA GLU A 261 11.27 8.14 26.62
C GLU A 261 10.33 7.99 25.40
N PRO A 262 9.83 9.09 24.80
CA PRO A 262 8.82 9.04 23.73
C PRO A 262 9.26 8.26 22.48
N TYR A 263 10.58 8.15 22.24
CA TYR A 263 11.13 7.42 21.09
C TYR A 263 11.34 5.91 21.36
N PHE A 264 11.16 5.44 22.59
CA PHE A 264 11.43 4.04 22.95
C PHE A 264 10.56 3.06 22.16
N ASN A 265 9.25 3.28 22.10
CA ASN A 265 8.35 2.43 21.32
C ASN A 265 8.71 2.42 19.82
N LYS A 266 9.04 3.59 19.26
CA LYS A 266 9.49 3.70 17.87
C LYS A 266 10.76 2.90 17.63
N LEU A 267 11.72 2.94 18.56
CA LEU A 267 12.94 2.13 18.50
C LEU A 267 12.64 0.63 18.50
N LEU A 268 11.74 0.16 19.38
CA LEU A 268 11.33 -1.24 19.41
C LEU A 268 10.69 -1.68 18.08
N ARG A 269 9.87 -0.83 17.47
CA ARG A 269 9.26 -1.11 16.15
C ARG A 269 10.29 -1.17 15.02
N ILE A 270 11.30 -0.29 15.04
CA ILE A 270 12.44 -0.34 14.10
C ILE A 270 13.23 -1.64 14.28
N LEU A 271 13.51 -2.02 15.52
CA LEU A 271 14.19 -3.28 15.82
C LEU A 271 13.36 -4.49 15.38
N SER A 272 12.05 -4.46 15.62
CA SER A 272 11.12 -5.51 15.13
C SER A 272 11.14 -5.61 13.60
N THR A 273 11.17 -4.49 12.87
CA THR A 273 11.31 -4.50 11.40
C THR A 273 12.59 -5.21 10.95
N ARG A 274 13.71 -5.02 11.67
CA ARG A 274 14.99 -5.70 11.38
C ARG A 274 14.98 -7.21 11.69
N CYS A 275 14.04 -7.68 12.49
CA CYS A 275 13.87 -9.11 12.77
C CYS A 275 13.10 -9.83 11.65
N MET A 276 12.44 -9.07 10.75
CA MET A 276 11.60 -9.64 9.70
C MET A 276 12.45 -10.24 8.58
N SER A 277 12.02 -11.39 8.07
CA SER A 277 12.57 -11.97 6.85
C SER A 277 12.17 -11.13 5.63
N PRO A 278 12.94 -11.11 4.54
CA PRO A 278 12.50 -10.47 3.30
C PRO A 278 11.23 -11.10 2.75
N ALA A 279 10.36 -10.28 2.16
CA ALA A 279 9.20 -10.79 1.44
C ALA A 279 9.63 -11.53 0.17
N GLN A 280 8.93 -12.61 -0.17
CA GLN A 280 9.28 -13.52 -1.26
C GLN A 280 8.12 -13.64 -2.25
N TYR A 281 8.42 -13.55 -3.55
CA TYR A 281 7.51 -14.00 -4.61
C TYR A 281 7.66 -15.51 -4.80
N PHE A 282 6.54 -16.19 -5.07
CA PHE A 282 6.50 -17.61 -5.27
C PHE A 282 5.32 -18.02 -6.15
N CYS A 283 5.39 -19.21 -6.73
CA CYS A 283 4.25 -19.86 -7.39
C CYS A 283 3.45 -20.65 -6.35
N SER A 284 2.11 -20.55 -6.38
CA SER A 284 1.24 -21.21 -5.39
C SER A 284 1.43 -22.75 -5.32
N GLY A 285 1.90 -23.38 -6.40
CA GLY A 285 2.22 -24.81 -6.40
C GLY A 285 3.53 -25.20 -5.70
N GLU A 286 4.39 -24.23 -5.35
CA GLU A 286 5.68 -24.50 -4.71
C GLU A 286 5.59 -24.70 -3.19
N TYR A 287 4.55 -24.17 -2.58
CA TYR A 287 4.37 -24.19 -1.13
C TYR A 287 2.98 -24.68 -0.73
N ARG A 288 2.87 -25.23 0.48
CA ARG A 288 1.57 -25.60 1.06
C ARG A 288 0.75 -24.35 1.40
N PRO A 289 -0.59 -24.40 1.38
CA PRO A 289 -1.45 -23.25 1.69
C PRO A 289 -1.15 -22.54 3.02
N MET A 290 -0.71 -23.29 4.04
CA MET A 290 -0.32 -22.72 5.34
C MET A 290 0.94 -21.86 5.28
N ASP A 291 1.78 -22.04 4.25
CA ASP A 291 3.04 -21.31 4.07
C ASP A 291 2.88 -20.05 3.18
N TRP A 292 1.67 -19.76 2.67
CA TRP A 292 1.40 -18.59 1.81
C TRP A 292 1.22 -17.29 2.57
N HIS A 293 1.07 -17.37 3.88
CA HIS A 293 0.73 -16.26 4.76
C HIS A 293 1.73 -15.10 4.69
N HIS A 294 1.19 -13.87 4.69
CA HIS A 294 1.98 -12.65 4.80
C HIS A 294 2.01 -12.19 6.27
N TYR A 295 3.06 -12.55 7.01
CA TYR A 295 3.17 -12.35 8.46
C TYR A 295 2.88 -10.90 8.91
N GLY A 296 3.55 -9.92 8.30
CA GLY A 296 3.41 -8.51 8.71
C GLY A 296 2.03 -7.90 8.43
N LEU A 297 1.30 -8.41 7.41
CA LEU A 297 -0.02 -7.90 7.04
C LEU A 297 -1.18 -8.70 7.64
N ALA A 298 -0.90 -9.82 8.32
CA ALA A 298 -1.89 -10.81 8.75
C ALA A 298 -2.81 -11.27 7.59
N ALA A 299 -2.29 -11.31 6.36
CA ALA A 299 -3.03 -11.69 5.17
C ALA A 299 -2.77 -13.15 4.82
N PRO A 300 -3.83 -14.00 4.67
CA PRO A 300 -3.65 -15.41 4.34
C PRO A 300 -3.07 -15.62 2.92
N VAL A 301 -3.39 -14.72 1.99
CA VAL A 301 -2.85 -14.68 0.63
C VAL A 301 -2.68 -13.23 0.19
N TYR A 302 -1.63 -12.99 -0.59
CA TYR A 302 -1.29 -11.66 -1.08
C TYR A 302 -0.58 -11.74 -2.43
N THR A 303 -0.86 -10.83 -3.33
CA THR A 303 -0.11 -10.62 -4.57
C THR A 303 0.16 -9.14 -4.78
N HIS A 304 1.08 -8.78 -5.65
CA HIS A 304 1.48 -7.39 -5.87
C HIS A 304 0.82 -6.80 -7.11
N PHE A 305 -0.53 -6.81 -7.12
CA PHE A 305 -1.33 -6.30 -8.24
C PHE A 305 -1.15 -4.79 -8.44
N THR A 306 -1.04 -4.02 -7.36
CA THR A 306 -0.96 -2.55 -7.39
C THR A 306 0.39 -1.99 -7.84
N SER A 307 1.35 -2.84 -8.23
CA SER A 307 2.61 -2.42 -8.85
C SER A 307 2.56 -2.76 -10.34
N PRO A 308 2.12 -1.84 -11.21
CA PRO A 308 1.76 -2.15 -12.59
C PRO A 308 2.96 -2.56 -13.46
N ILE A 309 4.11 -1.92 -13.27
CA ILE A 309 5.34 -2.23 -14.03
C ILE A 309 5.89 -3.59 -13.60
N ARG A 310 5.92 -3.87 -12.29
CA ARG A 310 6.40 -5.15 -11.76
C ARG A 310 5.50 -6.32 -12.15
N ARG A 311 4.22 -6.06 -12.27
CA ARG A 311 3.23 -7.03 -12.72
C ARG A 311 3.47 -7.52 -14.15
#